data_ef39c0a2bfbdbe5542b51e5176b00b52
#
_entry.id   ef39c0a2bfbdbe5542b51e5176b00b52
#
_cell.length_a   1.000
_cell.length_b   1.000
_cell.length_c   1.000
_cell.angle_alpha   90.00
_cell.angle_beta   90.00
_cell.angle_gamma   90.00
#
_symmetry.space_group_name_H-M   'P 1'
#
loop_
_entity.id
_entity.type
_entity.pdbx_description
1 polymer ?
#
loop_
_entity_poly.entity_id
_entity_poly.type
_entity_poly.pdbx_seq_one_letter_code
_entity_poly.pdbx_strand_id
1 'polypeptide(L)'
;MREEIYVKNISEFEDKSLLIVDDDNPFRERLARAMEKKGFQVLQAESVKMGIESVKTKKPAFAVVDLRLNDGNGLEVVKEIQSSNSNSRIIMLTGYGNIPTAVAAIKQGAIDYLAKPADADDVEKALLADPKKK
;
A
#
# COMPACT_ATOMS: atom_id res chain seq x y z
N MET A 1 -14.11 -9.56 -27.30
CA MET A 1 -13.57 -8.48 -26.50
C MET A 1 -12.69 -9.02 -25.40
N ARG A 2 -11.50 -8.57 -25.32
CA ARG A 2 -10.65 -9.09 -24.28
C ARG A 2 -10.72 -8.23 -23.04
N GLU A 3 -10.46 -8.89 -21.96
CA GLU A 3 -10.41 -8.24 -20.66
C GLU A 3 -9.02 -7.75 -20.40
N GLU A 4 -8.93 -6.60 -19.84
CA GLU A 4 -7.63 -6.01 -19.55
C GLU A 4 -7.66 -5.35 -18.21
N ILE A 5 -6.53 -5.35 -17.57
CA ILE A 5 -6.32 -4.52 -16.41
C ILE A 5 -5.81 -3.19 -16.92
N TYR A 6 -6.57 -2.18 -16.63
CA TYR A 6 -6.19 -0.84 -17.04
C TYR A 6 -5.28 -0.26 -15.97
N VAL A 7 -4.09 0.14 -16.37
CA VAL A 7 -3.10 0.69 -15.45
C VAL A 7 -3.02 2.18 -15.70
N LYS A 8 -3.38 2.95 -14.68
CA LYS A 8 -3.32 4.39 -14.78
C LYS A 8 -1.90 4.87 -14.54
N ASN A 9 -1.65 6.07 -14.98
CA ASN A 9 -0.36 6.72 -14.74
C ASN A 9 -0.50 7.59 -13.49
N ILE A 10 0.56 7.66 -12.68
CA ILE A 10 0.51 8.47 -11.47
C ILE A 10 0.18 9.93 -11.77
N SER A 11 0.55 10.41 -12.95
CA SER A 11 0.26 11.80 -13.31
C SER A 11 -1.23 12.08 -13.43
N GLU A 12 -2.07 11.04 -13.53
CA GLU A 12 -3.51 11.20 -13.61
C GLU A 12 -4.15 11.43 -12.23
N PHE A 13 -3.39 11.31 -11.16
CA PHE A 13 -3.92 11.49 -9.81
C PHE A 13 -3.51 12.84 -9.27
N GLU A 14 -4.48 13.53 -8.66
CA GLU A 14 -4.18 14.81 -8.01
C GLU A 14 -3.36 14.61 -6.76
N ASP A 15 -3.78 13.65 -5.95
CA ASP A 15 -3.11 13.36 -4.70
C ASP A 15 -2.18 12.17 -4.93
N LYS A 16 -0.88 12.42 -4.83
CA LYS A 16 0.15 11.41 -5.08
C LYS A 16 0.79 10.92 -3.80
N SER A 17 0.15 11.18 -2.66
CA SER A 17 0.73 10.79 -1.36
C SER A 17 0.67 9.28 -1.19
N LEU A 18 1.80 8.71 -0.81
CA LEU A 18 1.95 7.28 -0.61
C LEU A 18 2.58 7.04 0.75
N LEU A 19 1.87 6.28 1.59
CA LEU A 19 2.42 5.88 2.88
C LEU A 19 2.97 4.47 2.76
N ILE A 20 4.23 4.29 3.16
CA ILE A 20 4.85 2.97 3.20
C ILE A 20 5.10 2.62 4.66
N VAL A 21 4.48 1.54 5.11
CA VAL A 21 4.60 1.07 6.49
C VAL A 21 5.32 -0.27 6.49
N ASP A 22 6.53 -0.30 7.04
CA ASP A 22 7.34 -1.51 7.07
C ASP A 22 8.42 -1.30 8.12
N ASP A 23 8.64 -2.30 8.97
CA ASP A 23 9.68 -2.19 10.01
C ASP A 23 11.06 -2.61 9.53
N ASP A 24 11.17 -3.08 8.30
CA ASP A 24 12.46 -3.37 7.66
C ASP A 24 12.98 -2.07 7.07
N ASN A 25 13.83 -1.38 7.82
CA ASN A 25 14.28 -0.05 7.42
C ASN A 25 14.98 -0.02 6.06
N PRO A 26 15.95 -0.90 5.79
CA PRO A 26 16.60 -0.86 4.46
C PRO A 26 15.63 -1.09 3.31
N PHE A 27 14.72 -2.04 3.46
CA PHE A 27 13.74 -2.32 2.41
C PHE A 27 12.81 -1.12 2.24
N ARG A 28 12.27 -0.61 3.34
CA ARG A 28 11.34 0.52 3.29
C ARG A 28 11.97 1.74 2.63
N GLU A 29 13.21 2.06 3.02
CA GLU A 29 13.86 3.26 2.48
C GLU A 29 14.19 3.10 1.01
N ARG A 30 14.58 1.90 0.60
CA ARG A 30 14.88 1.65 -0.81
C ARG A 30 13.61 1.75 -1.65
N LEU A 31 12.53 1.17 -1.17
CA LEU A 31 11.25 1.25 -1.85
C LEU A 31 10.78 2.70 -1.93
N ALA A 32 10.91 3.44 -0.82
CA ALA A 32 10.49 4.84 -0.80
C ALA A 32 11.22 5.66 -1.85
N ARG A 33 12.54 5.50 -1.95
CA ARG A 33 13.30 6.25 -2.95
C ARG A 33 12.88 5.90 -4.37
N ALA A 34 12.63 4.62 -4.61
CA ALA A 34 12.21 4.18 -5.95
C ALA A 34 10.84 4.74 -6.30
N MET A 35 9.92 4.75 -5.33
CA MET A 35 8.58 5.27 -5.60
C MET A 35 8.59 6.78 -5.79
N GLU A 36 9.47 7.48 -5.08
CA GLU A 36 9.62 8.93 -5.30
C GLU A 36 10.07 9.23 -6.73
N LYS A 37 10.96 8.41 -7.25
CA LYS A 37 11.41 8.60 -8.63
C LYS A 37 10.29 8.36 -9.62
N LYS A 38 9.28 7.60 -9.24
CA LYS A 38 8.15 7.33 -10.10
C LYS A 38 7.07 8.41 -10.01
N GLY A 39 7.23 9.39 -9.11
CA GLY A 39 6.31 10.51 -9.01
C GLY A 39 5.45 10.53 -7.76
N PHE A 40 5.59 9.56 -6.87
CA PHE A 40 4.83 9.56 -5.63
C PHE A 40 5.46 10.48 -4.60
N GLN A 41 4.64 11.01 -3.72
CA GLN A 41 5.09 11.79 -2.57
C GLN A 41 5.04 10.85 -1.37
N VAL A 42 6.20 10.37 -0.94
CA VAL A 42 6.27 9.24 -0.03
C VAL A 42 6.39 9.68 1.42
N LEU A 43 5.60 9.04 2.27
CA LEU A 43 5.70 9.12 3.72
C LEU A 43 6.09 7.74 4.22
N GLN A 44 6.92 7.68 5.24
CA GLN A 44 7.38 6.42 5.77
C GLN A 44 6.98 6.25 7.22
N ALA A 45 6.62 5.03 7.60
CA ALA A 45 6.36 4.67 8.99
C ALA A 45 6.94 3.29 9.25
N GLU A 46 7.52 3.09 10.42
CA GLU A 46 8.17 1.83 10.73
C GLU A 46 7.37 0.96 11.69
N SER A 47 6.15 1.37 12.04
CA SER A 47 5.35 0.64 13.01
C SER A 47 3.87 0.89 12.78
N VAL A 48 3.02 0.09 13.41
CA VAL A 48 1.58 0.31 13.37
C VAL A 48 1.26 1.68 13.94
N LYS A 49 1.86 2.02 15.07
CA LYS A 49 1.58 3.30 15.71
C LYS A 49 1.90 4.46 14.82
N MET A 50 3.10 4.47 14.24
CA MET A 50 3.50 5.56 13.34
C MET A 50 2.64 5.59 12.09
N GLY A 51 2.28 4.42 11.59
CA GLY A 51 1.42 4.34 10.41
C GLY A 51 0.07 4.97 10.68
N ILE A 52 -0.54 4.64 11.80
CA ILE A 52 -1.84 5.19 12.16
C ILE A 52 -1.76 6.71 12.33
N GLU A 53 -0.70 7.18 12.98
CA GLU A 53 -0.51 8.63 13.13
C GLU A 53 -0.39 9.33 11.79
N SER A 54 0.36 8.71 10.86
CA SER A 54 0.50 9.29 9.53
C SER A 54 -0.83 9.33 8.79
N VAL A 55 -1.63 8.28 8.93
CA VAL A 55 -2.95 8.26 8.30
C VAL A 55 -3.82 9.39 8.83
N LYS A 56 -3.82 9.59 10.14
CA LYS A 56 -4.67 10.60 10.75
C LYS A 56 -4.30 12.02 10.34
N THR A 57 -3.01 12.27 10.15
CA THR A 57 -2.55 13.62 9.79
C THR A 57 -2.54 13.88 8.30
N LYS A 58 -2.21 12.88 7.49
CA LYS A 58 -1.98 13.09 6.05
C LYS A 58 -3.02 12.48 5.15
N LYS A 59 -3.76 11.49 5.62
CA LYS A 59 -4.80 10.82 4.82
C LYS A 59 -4.30 10.45 3.44
N PRO A 60 -3.31 9.54 3.35
CA PRO A 60 -2.66 9.25 2.08
C PRO A 60 -3.61 8.65 1.05
N ALA A 61 -3.37 8.97 -0.21
CA ALA A 61 -4.15 8.43 -1.32
C ALA A 61 -3.75 7.00 -1.66
N PHE A 62 -2.51 6.64 -1.35
CA PHE A 62 -1.95 5.32 -1.62
C PHE A 62 -1.25 4.81 -0.38
N ALA A 63 -1.24 3.51 -0.20
CA ALA A 63 -0.52 2.92 0.93
C ALA A 63 0.02 1.54 0.57
N VAL A 64 1.21 1.26 1.06
CA VAL A 64 1.83 -0.07 1.00
C VAL A 64 2.13 -0.43 2.44
N VAL A 65 1.51 -1.51 2.93
CA VAL A 65 1.54 -1.84 4.35
C VAL A 65 2.02 -3.26 4.54
N ASP A 66 3.10 -3.43 5.29
CA ASP A 66 3.57 -4.76 5.67
C ASP A 66 2.58 -5.37 6.65
N LEU A 67 2.28 -6.64 6.43
CA LEU A 67 1.31 -7.34 7.25
C LEU A 67 1.80 -7.53 8.67
N ARG A 68 3.07 -7.85 8.84
CA ARG A 68 3.66 -8.10 10.15
C ARG A 68 4.60 -6.98 10.55
N LEU A 69 4.26 -6.35 11.64
CA LEU A 69 5.06 -5.24 12.18
C LEU A 69 5.44 -5.57 13.61
N ASN A 70 6.50 -4.95 14.12
CA ASN A 70 6.99 -5.25 15.46
C ASN A 70 5.95 -5.01 16.56
N ASP A 71 5.10 -4.01 16.36
CA ASP A 71 4.12 -3.63 17.38
C ASP A 71 2.70 -4.04 17.02
N GLY A 72 2.52 -4.90 16.01
CA GLY A 72 1.17 -5.35 15.69
C GLY A 72 1.03 -5.81 14.27
N ASN A 73 -0.20 -5.71 13.78
CA ASN A 73 -0.61 -6.23 12.50
C ASN A 73 -0.95 -5.08 11.56
N GLY A 74 -0.46 -5.15 10.33
CA GLY A 74 -0.74 -4.12 9.34
C GLY A 74 -2.22 -3.92 9.05
N LEU A 75 -3.06 -4.89 9.36
CA LEU A 75 -4.51 -4.72 9.19
C LEU A 75 -5.04 -3.54 9.98
N GLU A 76 -4.43 -3.22 11.11
CA GLU A 76 -4.87 -2.09 11.92
C GLU A 76 -4.66 -0.78 11.15
N VAL A 77 -3.56 -0.70 10.39
CA VAL A 77 -3.31 0.47 9.56
C VAL A 77 -4.33 0.54 8.42
N VAL A 78 -4.61 -0.61 7.81
CA VAL A 78 -5.60 -0.67 6.73
C VAL A 78 -6.96 -0.17 7.21
N LYS A 79 -7.38 -0.61 8.38
CA LYS A 79 -8.66 -0.17 8.95
C LYS A 79 -8.69 1.34 9.14
N GLU A 80 -7.61 1.89 9.64
CA GLU A 80 -7.54 3.34 9.85
C GLU A 80 -7.62 4.09 8.53
N ILE A 81 -6.92 3.60 7.52
CA ILE A 81 -6.98 4.22 6.19
C ILE A 81 -8.40 4.18 5.65
N GLN A 82 -9.04 3.01 5.75
CA GLN A 82 -10.38 2.83 5.22
C GLN A 82 -11.38 3.78 5.87
N SER A 83 -11.26 3.98 7.18
CA SER A 83 -12.20 4.88 7.86
C SER A 83 -11.90 6.34 7.60
N SER A 84 -10.65 6.68 7.26
CA SER A 84 -10.28 8.08 6.97
C SER A 84 -10.50 8.46 5.52
N ASN A 85 -10.25 7.53 4.61
CA ASN A 85 -10.33 7.80 3.17
C ASN A 85 -10.61 6.49 2.45
N SER A 86 -11.88 6.20 2.24
CA SER A 86 -12.29 4.93 1.63
C SER A 86 -11.85 4.78 0.18
N ASN A 87 -11.36 5.85 -0.43
CA ASN A 87 -10.87 5.80 -1.81
C ASN A 87 -9.37 5.52 -1.90
N SER A 88 -8.68 5.41 -0.78
CA SER A 88 -7.26 5.11 -0.79
C SER A 88 -7.02 3.75 -1.43
N ARG A 89 -5.93 3.68 -2.18
CA ARG A 89 -5.51 2.44 -2.82
C ARG A 89 -4.44 1.80 -1.95
N ILE A 90 -4.74 0.62 -1.43
CA ILE A 90 -3.90 -0.03 -0.43
C ILE A 90 -3.41 -1.37 -0.94
N ILE A 91 -2.10 -1.57 -0.89
CA ILE A 91 -1.48 -2.86 -1.21
C ILE A 91 -0.85 -3.41 0.06
N MET A 92 -1.14 -4.66 0.37
CA MET A 92 -0.49 -5.32 1.49
C MET A 92 0.77 -6.02 1.01
N LEU A 93 1.80 -5.97 1.84
CA LEU A 93 2.98 -6.79 1.63
C LEU A 93 2.91 -7.95 2.60
N THR A 94 3.13 -9.15 2.11
CA THR A 94 3.00 -10.33 2.94
C THR A 94 4.22 -11.21 2.76
N GLY A 95 4.71 -11.72 3.87
CA GLY A 95 5.75 -12.71 3.83
C GLY A 95 5.17 -14.09 3.58
N TYR A 96 6.04 -15.04 3.66
CA TYR A 96 5.72 -16.42 3.40
C TYR A 96 4.63 -16.91 4.35
N GLY A 97 3.62 -17.57 3.82
CA GLY A 97 2.63 -18.24 4.65
C GLY A 97 1.52 -17.37 5.20
N ASN A 98 1.44 -16.11 4.78
CA ASN A 98 0.43 -15.19 5.31
C ASN A 98 -0.71 -14.90 4.36
N ILE A 99 -0.97 -15.81 3.43
CA ILE A 99 -2.03 -15.60 2.43
C ILE A 99 -3.42 -15.43 3.06
N PRO A 100 -3.84 -16.24 4.04
CA PRO A 100 -5.16 -16.03 4.62
C PRO A 100 -5.35 -14.65 5.23
N THR A 101 -4.31 -14.11 5.86
CA THR A 101 -4.39 -12.79 6.46
C THR A 101 -4.41 -11.71 5.37
N ALA A 102 -3.68 -11.92 4.28
CA ALA A 102 -3.71 -10.99 3.16
C ALA A 102 -5.11 -10.96 2.53
N VAL A 103 -5.76 -12.10 2.43
CA VAL A 103 -7.14 -12.16 1.93
C VAL A 103 -8.07 -11.36 2.85
N ALA A 104 -7.87 -11.47 4.16
CA ALA A 104 -8.67 -10.69 5.10
C ALA A 104 -8.46 -9.18 4.90
N ALA A 105 -7.23 -8.78 4.55
CA ALA A 105 -6.96 -7.36 4.29
C ALA A 105 -7.75 -6.86 3.07
N ILE A 106 -7.86 -7.70 2.05
CA ILE A 106 -8.64 -7.32 0.86
C ILE A 106 -10.10 -7.11 1.24
N LYS A 107 -10.64 -7.94 2.11
CA LYS A 107 -12.01 -7.77 2.58
C LYS A 107 -12.19 -6.49 3.37
N GLN A 108 -11.12 -5.94 3.91
CA GLN A 108 -11.17 -4.70 4.66
C GLN A 108 -10.82 -3.48 3.84
N GLY A 109 -10.61 -3.65 2.55
CA GLY A 109 -10.42 -2.51 1.66
C GLY A 109 -9.12 -2.46 0.91
N ALA A 110 -8.18 -3.35 1.18
CA ALA A 110 -6.98 -3.41 0.36
C ALA A 110 -7.35 -3.89 -1.04
N ILE A 111 -6.70 -3.35 -2.06
CA ILE A 111 -7.03 -3.75 -3.43
C ILE A 111 -6.27 -5.00 -3.86
N ASP A 112 -5.13 -5.27 -3.23
CA ASP A 112 -4.37 -6.46 -3.60
C ASP A 112 -3.28 -6.69 -2.55
N TYR A 113 -2.53 -7.77 -2.73
CA TYR A 113 -1.35 -8.02 -1.90
C TYR A 113 -0.21 -8.50 -2.79
N LEU A 114 1.01 -8.32 -2.32
CA LEU A 114 2.21 -8.77 -3.00
C LEU A 114 3.09 -9.49 -2.01
N ALA A 115 3.78 -10.53 -2.48
CA ALA A 115 4.72 -11.26 -1.64
C ALA A 115 6.03 -10.48 -1.53
N LYS A 116 6.63 -10.49 -0.36
CA LYS A 116 7.94 -9.90 -0.16
C LYS A 116 9.02 -10.91 -0.58
N PRO A 117 10.09 -10.46 -1.16
CA PRO A 117 10.40 -9.07 -1.49
C PRO A 117 9.67 -8.64 -2.76
N ALA A 118 9.10 -7.44 -2.74
CA ALA A 118 8.41 -6.87 -3.89
C ALA A 118 9.26 -5.74 -4.45
N ASP A 119 9.34 -5.63 -5.75
CA ASP A 119 10.10 -4.53 -6.33
C ASP A 119 9.17 -3.36 -6.64
N ALA A 120 9.79 -2.20 -6.88
CA ALA A 120 9.03 -0.97 -7.06
C ALA A 120 8.13 -1.01 -8.28
N ASP A 121 8.54 -1.70 -9.33
CA ASP A 121 7.70 -1.79 -10.54
C ASP A 121 6.43 -2.57 -10.26
N ASP A 122 6.53 -3.67 -9.51
CA ASP A 122 5.35 -4.45 -9.16
C ASP A 122 4.43 -3.68 -8.23
N VAL A 123 5.02 -2.94 -7.29
CA VAL A 123 4.23 -2.11 -6.36
C VAL A 123 3.49 -1.03 -7.14
N GLU A 124 4.18 -0.36 -8.05
CA GLU A 124 3.55 0.68 -8.86
C GLU A 124 2.39 0.12 -9.66
N LYS A 125 2.60 -0.99 -10.34
CA LYS A 125 1.53 -1.60 -11.13
C LYS A 125 0.32 -1.93 -10.27
N ALA A 126 0.56 -2.51 -9.11
CA ALA A 126 -0.53 -2.90 -8.23
C ALA A 126 -1.29 -1.69 -7.71
N LEU A 127 -0.57 -0.63 -7.32
CA LEU A 127 -1.21 0.57 -6.81
C LEU A 127 -2.06 1.28 -7.86
N LEU A 128 -1.61 1.26 -9.11
CA LEU A 128 -2.27 2.02 -10.16
C LEU A 128 -3.22 1.18 -11.01
N ALA A 129 -3.28 -0.11 -10.75
CA ALA A 129 -4.15 -0.99 -11.50
C ALA A 129 -5.60 -0.67 -11.19
N ASP A 130 -6.43 -0.75 -12.22
CA ASP A 130 -7.83 -0.46 -12.08
C ASP A 130 -8.57 -1.63 -12.70
N PRO A 131 -8.85 -2.66 -11.90
CA PRO A 131 -9.46 -3.87 -12.46
C PRO A 131 -10.79 -3.56 -13.08
N LYS A 132 -11.04 -4.16 -14.23
CA LYS A 132 -12.31 -3.99 -14.89
C LYS A 132 -13.39 -4.65 -14.12
N LYS A 133 -14.51 -4.01 -14.07
CA LYS A 133 -15.68 -4.62 -13.49
C LYS A 133 -16.29 -5.61 -14.46
N LYS A 134 -16.79 -6.66 -13.94
CA LYS A 134 -17.49 -7.63 -14.78
C LYS A 134 -18.89 -7.21 -15.05
#